data_7221ae4f1d57f17ee91656f0fea2b99d
#
_entry.id   7221ae4f1d57f17ee91656f0fea2b99d
#
_cell.length_a   1.000
_cell.length_b   1.000
_cell.length_c   1.000
_cell.angle_alpha   90.00
_cell.angle_beta   90.00
_cell.angle_gamma   90.00
#
_symmetry.space_group_name_H-M   'P 1'
#
loop_
_entity.id
_entity.type
_entity.pdbx_description
1 polymer ?
#
loop_
_entity_poly.entity_id
_entity_poly.type
_entity_poly.pdbx_seq_one_letter_code
_entity_poly.pdbx_strand_id
1 'polypeptide(L)'
;ECGHAYGVLRWSGANLLGRPLPFEVVHITEFLSKMKSEGKLAFRPMEGSITYHDPCQISRRGGATQAARHLLEDATDFREMTPTGNYNWCCGGGGGVQAMERATDLRHKVFQIKMRQVEDTGADMLISACANCRLTMDGSKDYWKWDRELESLVELLADHLIEDEPHPFDAKPHLATNV
;
A
#
# COMPACT_ATOMS: atom_id res chain seq x y z
N GLU A 1 2.78 0.35 7.14
CA GLU A 1 1.92 0.87 6.07
C GLU A 1 0.89 1.89 6.58
N CYS A 2 1.31 3.06 6.98
CA CYS A 2 0.37 4.10 7.39
C CYS A 2 0.78 5.46 6.84
N GLY A 3 0.06 5.94 5.82
CA GLY A 3 0.33 7.23 5.21
C GLY A 3 0.16 8.42 6.17
N HIS A 4 -0.76 8.35 7.15
CA HIS A 4 -0.94 9.40 8.13
C HIS A 4 0.25 9.49 9.08
N ALA A 5 0.70 8.38 9.64
CA ALA A 5 1.87 8.35 10.53
C ALA A 5 3.11 8.85 9.79
N TYR A 6 3.34 8.38 8.56
CA TYR A 6 4.43 8.85 7.71
C TYR A 6 4.37 10.36 7.49
N GLY A 7 3.21 10.88 7.06
CA GLY A 7 3.06 12.31 6.76
C GLY A 7 3.21 13.20 8.00
N VAL A 8 2.66 12.78 9.15
CA VAL A 8 2.78 13.55 10.41
C VAL A 8 4.22 13.54 10.90
N LEU A 9 4.88 12.38 10.95
CA LEU A 9 6.26 12.30 11.43
C LEU A 9 7.20 13.07 10.50
N ARG A 10 7.13 12.82 9.20
CA ARG A 10 8.06 13.41 8.23
C ARG A 10 7.93 14.92 8.10
N TRP A 11 6.70 15.45 8.07
CA TRP A 11 6.46 16.86 7.74
C TRP A 11 6.09 17.73 8.94
N SER A 12 5.49 17.15 9.98
CA SER A 12 5.03 17.90 11.15
C SER A 12 5.80 17.57 12.41
N GLY A 13 6.50 16.45 12.47
CA GLY A 13 7.14 15.95 13.69
C GLY A 13 8.13 16.93 14.31
N ALA A 14 9.02 17.50 13.50
CA ALA A 14 10.00 18.48 13.99
C ALA A 14 9.33 19.75 14.56
N ASN A 15 8.28 20.25 13.90
CA ASN A 15 7.54 21.41 14.35
C ASN A 15 6.77 21.13 15.64
N LEU A 16 6.16 19.95 15.76
CA LEU A 16 5.42 19.53 16.97
C LEU A 16 6.35 19.35 18.18
N LEU A 17 7.58 18.92 17.95
CA LEU A 17 8.58 18.72 19.00
C LEU A 17 9.41 19.98 19.29
N GLY A 18 9.33 21.03 18.47
CA GLY A 18 10.16 22.21 18.55
C GLY A 18 11.66 21.95 18.28
N ARG A 19 12.01 20.81 17.70
CA ARG A 19 13.39 20.42 17.35
C ARG A 19 13.40 19.39 16.23
N PRO A 20 14.51 19.23 15.49
CA PRO A 20 14.65 18.15 14.51
C PRO A 20 14.45 16.77 15.13
N LEU A 21 13.89 15.85 14.36
CA LEU A 21 13.82 14.44 14.76
C LEU A 21 15.23 13.85 14.81
N PRO A 22 15.56 13.00 15.82
CA PRO A 22 16.87 12.35 15.91
C PRO A 22 17.01 11.13 14.97
N PHE A 23 16.09 10.93 14.04
CA PHE A 23 16.04 9.85 13.08
C PHE A 23 15.41 10.31 11.76
N GLU A 24 15.70 9.59 10.70
CA GLU A 24 15.06 9.77 9.40
C GLU A 24 13.71 9.05 9.37
N VAL A 25 12.70 9.68 8.77
CA VAL A 25 11.38 9.09 8.55
C VAL A 25 11.29 8.64 7.10
N VAL A 26 11.23 7.34 6.90
CA VAL A 26 11.16 6.70 5.58
C VAL A 26 9.88 5.85 5.53
N HIS A 27 9.14 5.92 4.44
CA HIS A 27 8.02 5.00 4.22
C HIS A 27 8.56 3.62 3.83
N ILE A 28 7.85 2.55 4.18
CA ILE A 28 8.28 1.18 3.87
C ILE A 28 8.54 0.98 2.37
N THR A 29 7.74 1.58 1.50
CA THR A 29 7.96 1.50 0.04
C THR A 29 9.28 2.15 -0.40
N GLU A 30 9.64 3.30 0.19
CA GLU A 30 10.93 3.97 -0.07
C GLU A 30 12.08 3.10 0.41
N PHE A 31 11.95 2.49 1.59
CA PHE A 31 12.96 1.60 2.15
C PHE A 31 13.17 0.35 1.28
N LEU A 32 12.09 -0.35 0.93
CA LEU A 32 12.17 -1.55 0.08
C LEU A 32 12.69 -1.22 -1.33
N SER A 33 12.24 -0.10 -1.92
CA SER A 33 12.75 0.37 -3.21
C SER A 33 14.26 0.64 -3.18
N LYS A 34 14.76 1.23 -2.10
CA LYS A 34 16.20 1.42 -1.88
C LYS A 34 16.92 0.07 -1.75
N MET A 35 16.39 -0.87 -0.97
CA MET A 35 17.00 -2.20 -0.81
C MET A 35 17.06 -2.95 -2.16
N LYS A 36 16.00 -2.86 -2.97
CA LYS A 36 15.99 -3.41 -4.35
C LYS A 36 17.08 -2.76 -5.20
N SER A 37 17.20 -1.43 -5.20
CA SER A 37 18.23 -0.70 -5.96
C SER A 37 19.66 -1.06 -5.54
N GLU A 38 19.86 -1.40 -4.27
CA GLU A 38 21.17 -1.82 -3.72
C GLU A 38 21.45 -3.32 -3.96
N GLY A 39 20.54 -4.03 -4.63
CA GLY A 39 20.68 -5.48 -4.88
C GLY A 39 20.52 -6.35 -3.62
N LYS A 40 19.96 -5.80 -2.54
CA LYS A 40 19.74 -6.49 -1.27
C LYS A 40 18.39 -7.20 -1.19
N LEU A 41 17.48 -6.89 -2.09
CA LEU A 41 16.18 -7.53 -2.22
C LEU A 41 15.91 -7.84 -3.69
N ALA A 42 15.41 -9.03 -3.94
CA ALA A 42 14.90 -9.45 -5.25
C ALA A 42 13.57 -10.16 -5.06
N PHE A 43 12.71 -10.08 -6.06
CA PHE A 43 11.38 -10.67 -6.02
C PHE A 43 11.20 -11.64 -7.18
N ARG A 44 10.51 -12.75 -6.92
CA ARG A 44 10.05 -13.66 -7.97
C ARG A 44 9.00 -12.96 -8.81
N PRO A 45 8.88 -13.27 -10.11
CA PRO A 45 7.79 -12.78 -10.93
C PRO A 45 6.43 -13.10 -10.31
N MET A 46 5.53 -12.12 -10.34
CA MET A 46 4.15 -12.25 -9.87
C MET A 46 3.25 -12.55 -11.05
N GLU A 47 2.34 -13.50 -10.88
CA GLU A 47 1.35 -13.82 -11.91
C GLU A 47 0.24 -12.77 -11.96
N GLY A 48 -0.37 -12.63 -13.15
CA GLY A 48 -1.46 -11.68 -13.36
C GLY A 48 -1.00 -10.23 -13.55
N SER A 49 -1.98 -9.37 -13.74
CA SER A 49 -1.78 -7.94 -13.95
C SER A 49 -2.19 -7.13 -12.74
N ILE A 50 -1.40 -6.15 -12.37
CA ILE A 50 -1.55 -5.37 -11.14
C ILE A 50 -1.68 -3.89 -11.45
N THR A 51 -2.60 -3.21 -10.76
CA THR A 51 -2.65 -1.74 -10.72
C THR A 51 -2.49 -1.26 -9.28
N TYR A 52 -1.99 -0.02 -9.12
CA TYR A 52 -1.63 0.51 -7.81
C TYR A 52 -2.48 1.73 -7.44
N HIS A 53 -3.11 1.65 -6.26
CA HIS A 53 -3.73 2.82 -5.64
C HIS A 53 -2.69 3.63 -4.89
N ASP A 54 -2.39 4.82 -5.36
CA ASP A 54 -1.53 5.79 -4.65
C ASP A 54 -2.22 6.31 -3.38
N PRO A 55 -1.75 5.99 -2.18
CA PRO A 55 -2.34 6.56 -0.97
C PRO A 55 -2.01 8.05 -0.87
N CYS A 56 -3.03 8.89 -0.72
CA CYS A 56 -2.87 10.35 -0.81
C CYS A 56 -1.88 10.94 0.21
N GLN A 57 -1.71 10.35 1.38
CA GLN A 57 -0.77 10.82 2.39
C GLN A 57 0.68 10.41 2.07
N ILE A 58 0.88 9.33 1.30
CA ILE A 58 2.19 8.85 0.88
C ILE A 58 2.60 9.57 -0.41
N SER A 59 1.75 9.57 -1.42
CA SER A 59 2.04 10.13 -2.74
C SER A 59 1.88 11.66 -2.76
N ARG A 60 0.66 12.18 -2.66
CA ARG A 60 0.37 13.61 -2.84
C ARG A 60 1.01 14.49 -1.75
N ARG A 61 0.91 14.08 -0.48
CA ARG A 61 1.50 14.84 0.64
C ARG A 61 2.94 14.43 0.94
N GLY A 62 3.25 13.16 0.80
CA GLY A 62 4.56 12.62 1.12
C GLY A 62 5.58 12.71 -0.02
N GLY A 63 5.13 12.85 -1.27
CA GLY A 63 5.99 12.90 -2.45
C GLY A 63 6.54 11.54 -2.89
N ALA A 64 6.20 10.45 -2.20
CA ALA A 64 6.70 9.11 -2.48
C ALA A 64 5.84 8.42 -3.56
N THR A 65 5.93 8.88 -4.80
CA THR A 65 5.16 8.35 -5.92
C THR A 65 5.88 7.24 -6.70
N GLN A 66 7.20 7.27 -6.78
CA GLN A 66 7.98 6.38 -7.65
C GLN A 66 8.36 5.06 -6.96
N ALA A 67 8.48 5.06 -5.66
CA ALA A 67 8.98 3.90 -4.92
C ALA A 67 8.15 2.63 -5.12
N ALA A 68 6.81 2.73 -5.10
CA ALA A 68 5.93 1.59 -5.36
C ALA A 68 6.07 1.09 -6.81
N ARG A 69 6.18 1.98 -7.77
CA ARG A 69 6.36 1.63 -9.19
C ARG A 69 7.67 0.89 -9.44
N HIS A 70 8.76 1.41 -8.90
CA HIS A 70 10.06 0.74 -8.97
C HIS A 70 10.05 -0.66 -8.34
N LEU A 71 9.25 -0.89 -7.31
CA LEU A 71 9.09 -2.22 -6.72
C LEU A 71 8.34 -3.19 -7.65
N LEU A 72 7.40 -2.69 -8.44
CA LEU A 72 6.53 -3.48 -9.30
C LEU A 72 7.07 -3.67 -10.73
N GLU A 73 7.89 -2.74 -11.23
CA GLU A 73 8.31 -2.66 -12.63
C GLU A 73 8.80 -4.01 -13.10
N ASP A 74 9.67 -4.70 -12.74
CA ASP A 74 10.19 -5.94 -13.31
C ASP A 74 9.56 -7.20 -12.71
N ALA A 75 8.63 -7.03 -11.77
CA ALA A 75 8.08 -8.14 -11.00
C ALA A 75 6.69 -8.59 -11.50
N THR A 76 5.98 -7.76 -12.27
CA THR A 76 4.60 -8.03 -12.69
C THR A 76 4.21 -7.28 -13.96
N ASP A 77 3.09 -7.65 -14.58
CA ASP A 77 2.39 -6.83 -15.60
C ASP A 77 1.72 -5.63 -14.89
N PHE A 78 2.54 -4.60 -14.61
CA PHE A 78 2.06 -3.39 -13.95
C PHE A 78 1.33 -2.47 -14.92
N ARG A 79 0.08 -2.16 -14.61
CA ARG A 79 -0.79 -1.29 -15.41
C ARG A 79 -1.13 -0.02 -14.65
N GLU A 80 -0.62 1.11 -15.11
CA GLU A 80 -0.82 2.39 -14.44
C GLU A 80 -2.28 2.86 -14.50
N MET A 81 -2.81 3.29 -13.38
CA MET A 81 -4.17 3.83 -13.25
C MET A 81 -4.20 5.32 -13.63
N THR A 82 -5.30 5.78 -14.20
CA THR A 82 -5.52 7.21 -14.48
C THR A 82 -6.74 7.73 -13.72
N PRO A 83 -6.60 8.82 -12.94
CA PRO A 83 -5.38 9.58 -12.63
C PRO A 83 -4.47 8.88 -11.62
N THR A 84 -3.19 9.24 -11.60
CA THR A 84 -2.14 8.57 -10.85
C THR A 84 -1.29 9.54 -10.03
N GLY A 85 -0.49 9.03 -9.11
CA GLY A 85 0.49 9.78 -8.32
C GLY A 85 -0.15 10.91 -7.53
N ASN A 86 0.31 12.14 -7.77
CA ASN A 86 -0.20 13.33 -7.09
C ASN A 86 -1.65 13.68 -7.43
N TYR A 87 -2.18 13.18 -8.52
CA TYR A 87 -3.54 13.44 -8.99
C TYR A 87 -4.50 12.27 -8.72
N ASN A 88 -4.02 11.21 -8.08
CA ASN A 88 -4.79 10.02 -7.77
C ASN A 88 -6.16 10.32 -7.14
N TRP A 89 -7.14 9.47 -7.40
CA TRP A 89 -8.43 9.53 -6.73
C TRP A 89 -8.35 8.90 -5.33
N CYS A 90 -8.90 9.58 -4.33
CA CYS A 90 -8.87 9.14 -2.93
C CYS A 90 -9.65 7.82 -2.74
N CYS A 91 -9.21 7.00 -1.76
CA CYS A 91 -9.95 5.81 -1.33
C CYS A 91 -11.26 6.13 -0.60
N GLY A 92 -11.42 7.36 -0.12
CA GLY A 92 -12.61 7.80 0.64
C GLY A 92 -12.49 7.69 2.16
N GLY A 93 -11.42 7.11 2.70
CA GLY A 93 -11.27 6.85 4.15
C GLY A 93 -10.47 7.87 4.95
N GLY A 94 -9.95 8.91 4.29
CA GLY A 94 -9.10 9.91 4.94
C GLY A 94 -9.81 10.79 5.96
N GLY A 95 -9.02 11.47 6.81
CA GLY A 95 -9.55 12.44 7.76
C GLY A 95 -10.51 11.87 8.83
N GLY A 96 -10.39 10.58 9.14
CA GLY A 96 -11.27 9.91 10.10
C GLY A 96 -12.60 9.43 9.51
N VAL A 97 -12.88 9.68 8.24
CA VAL A 97 -14.12 9.27 7.55
C VAL A 97 -14.32 7.75 7.60
N GLN A 98 -13.22 6.97 7.61
CA GLN A 98 -13.27 5.52 7.76
C GLN A 98 -14.00 5.07 9.04
N ALA A 99 -13.83 5.79 10.13
CA ALA A 99 -14.44 5.46 11.43
C ALA A 99 -15.86 6.07 11.61
N MET A 100 -16.34 6.85 10.64
CA MET A 100 -17.65 7.50 10.73
C MET A 100 -18.72 6.65 10.06
N GLU A 101 -19.62 6.04 10.83
CA GLU A 101 -20.73 5.25 10.31
C GLU A 101 -21.62 6.05 9.33
N ARG A 102 -21.94 7.29 9.71
CA ARG A 102 -22.74 8.21 8.85
C ARG A 102 -22.12 8.52 7.48
N ALA A 103 -20.83 8.22 7.29
CA ALA A 103 -20.12 8.44 6.04
C ALA A 103 -20.00 7.16 5.19
N THR A 104 -20.64 6.08 5.57
CA THR A 104 -20.55 4.78 4.87
C THR A 104 -20.97 4.89 3.41
N ASP A 105 -22.12 5.49 3.14
CA ASP A 105 -22.62 5.67 1.76
C ASP A 105 -21.66 6.53 0.92
N LEU A 106 -21.05 7.55 1.54
CA LEU A 106 -20.05 8.37 0.85
C LEU A 106 -18.83 7.54 0.47
N ARG A 107 -18.32 6.70 1.39
CA ARG A 107 -17.16 5.82 1.11
C ARG A 107 -17.46 4.88 -0.06
N HIS A 108 -18.63 4.24 -0.06
CA HIS A 108 -19.04 3.34 -1.13
C HIS A 108 -19.12 4.05 -2.49
N LYS A 109 -19.69 5.26 -2.53
CA LYS A 109 -19.76 6.06 -3.77
C LYS A 109 -18.38 6.52 -4.25
N VAL A 110 -17.50 6.90 -3.34
CA VAL A 110 -16.13 7.28 -3.68
C VAL A 110 -15.36 6.08 -4.26
N PHE A 111 -15.51 4.91 -3.66
CA PHE A 111 -14.87 3.70 -4.15
C PHE A 111 -15.40 3.25 -5.51
N GLN A 112 -16.68 3.49 -5.82
CA GLN A 112 -17.25 3.17 -7.13
C GLN A 112 -16.50 3.86 -8.28
N ILE A 113 -16.00 5.08 -8.05
CA ILE A 113 -15.15 5.77 -9.02
C ILE A 113 -13.79 5.06 -9.17
N LYS A 114 -13.20 4.63 -8.04
CA LYS A 114 -11.97 3.86 -8.03
C LYS A 114 -12.12 2.52 -8.77
N MET A 115 -13.22 1.80 -8.57
CA MET A 115 -13.52 0.55 -9.29
C MET A 115 -13.43 0.75 -10.80
N ARG A 116 -14.06 1.81 -11.34
CA ARG A 116 -13.99 2.13 -12.78
C ARG A 116 -12.58 2.39 -13.25
N GLN A 117 -11.78 3.12 -12.45
CA GLN A 117 -10.39 3.40 -12.78
C GLN A 117 -9.56 2.11 -12.84
N VAL A 118 -9.83 1.13 -11.97
CA VAL A 118 -9.20 -0.19 -12.01
C VAL A 118 -9.66 -0.97 -13.25
N GLU A 119 -10.95 -1.00 -13.51
CA GLU A 119 -11.53 -1.67 -14.68
C GLU A 119 -10.96 -1.12 -16.00
N ASP A 120 -10.77 0.19 -16.09
CA ASP A 120 -10.17 0.86 -17.26
C ASP A 120 -8.71 0.42 -17.50
N THR A 121 -7.99 -0.04 -16.47
CA THR A 121 -6.64 -0.63 -16.65
C THR A 121 -6.67 -2.06 -17.17
N GLY A 122 -7.78 -2.75 -17.01
CA GLY A 122 -7.90 -4.19 -17.25
C GLY A 122 -7.06 -5.05 -16.31
N ALA A 123 -6.56 -4.50 -15.19
CA ALA A 123 -5.77 -5.25 -14.21
C ALA A 123 -6.64 -6.23 -13.42
N ASP A 124 -6.04 -7.36 -13.04
CA ASP A 124 -6.70 -8.40 -12.25
C ASP A 124 -6.77 -8.03 -10.76
N MET A 125 -5.75 -7.31 -10.26
CA MET A 125 -5.57 -7.00 -8.86
C MET A 125 -5.32 -5.49 -8.64
N LEU A 126 -5.95 -4.94 -7.57
CA LEU A 126 -5.66 -3.61 -7.04
C LEU A 126 -4.80 -3.75 -5.79
N ILE A 127 -3.67 -3.07 -5.74
CA ILE A 127 -2.81 -3.07 -4.56
C ILE A 127 -2.64 -1.67 -3.97
N SER A 128 -2.34 -1.61 -2.69
CA SER A 128 -2.05 -0.35 -1.99
C SER A 128 -1.06 -0.54 -0.84
N ALA A 129 -0.23 0.45 -0.58
CA ALA A 129 0.71 0.49 0.54
C ALA A 129 0.18 1.29 1.76
N CYS A 130 -1.14 1.29 1.95
CA CYS A 130 -1.76 1.96 3.09
C CYS A 130 -2.91 1.13 3.67
N ALA A 131 -2.74 0.64 4.89
CA ALA A 131 -3.74 -0.18 5.57
C ALA A 131 -5.11 0.51 5.68
N ASN A 132 -5.17 1.81 5.99
CA ASN A 132 -6.43 2.54 6.04
C ASN A 132 -7.13 2.62 4.66
N CYS A 133 -6.36 2.77 3.58
CA CYS A 133 -6.95 2.73 2.23
C CYS A 133 -7.51 1.35 1.93
N ARG A 134 -6.78 0.28 2.25
CA ARG A 134 -7.24 -1.11 2.05
C ARG A 134 -8.53 -1.37 2.81
N LEU A 135 -8.56 -1.10 4.13
CA LEU A 135 -9.79 -1.27 4.94
C LEU A 135 -11.00 -0.52 4.37
N THR A 136 -10.79 0.70 3.86
CA THR A 136 -11.87 1.50 3.28
C THR A 136 -12.38 0.90 1.96
N MET A 137 -11.45 0.47 1.12
CA MET A 137 -11.77 -0.10 -0.19
C MET A 137 -12.37 -1.50 -0.05
N ASP A 138 -11.87 -2.30 0.89
CA ASP A 138 -12.34 -3.66 1.14
C ASP A 138 -13.80 -3.70 1.61
N GLY A 139 -14.17 -2.90 2.61
CA GLY A 139 -15.56 -2.76 3.02
C GLY A 139 -16.49 -2.24 1.91
N SER A 140 -15.96 -1.46 0.96
CA SER A 140 -16.75 -1.01 -0.20
C SER A 140 -16.79 -2.05 -1.33
N LYS A 141 -15.72 -2.83 -1.48
CA LYS A 141 -15.65 -4.00 -2.38
C LYS A 141 -16.75 -5.00 -2.04
N ASP A 142 -16.88 -5.34 -0.77
CA ASP A 142 -17.92 -6.26 -0.29
C ASP A 142 -19.34 -5.73 -0.54
N TYR A 143 -19.56 -4.45 -0.28
CA TYR A 143 -20.84 -3.79 -0.52
C TYR A 143 -21.26 -3.85 -2.00
N TRP A 144 -20.34 -3.58 -2.93
CA TRP A 144 -20.57 -3.61 -4.38
C TRP A 144 -20.45 -5.00 -4.99
N LYS A 145 -20.05 -6.02 -4.21
CA LYS A 145 -19.76 -7.37 -4.70
C LYS A 145 -18.76 -7.34 -5.86
N TRP A 146 -17.75 -6.51 -5.72
CA TRP A 146 -16.71 -6.36 -6.74
C TRP A 146 -15.73 -7.54 -6.65
N ASP A 147 -15.49 -8.22 -7.75
CA ASP A 147 -14.77 -9.50 -7.82
C ASP A 147 -13.24 -9.38 -7.95
N ARG A 148 -12.72 -8.15 -8.11
CA ARG A 148 -11.26 -7.95 -8.21
C ARG A 148 -10.58 -8.15 -6.86
N GLU A 149 -9.36 -8.65 -6.89
CA GLU A 149 -8.53 -8.78 -5.70
C GLU A 149 -8.02 -7.41 -5.22
N LEU A 150 -7.90 -7.29 -3.91
CA LEU A 150 -7.38 -6.09 -3.25
C LEU A 150 -6.37 -6.51 -2.19
N GLU A 151 -5.09 -6.15 -2.38
CA GLU A 151 -4.03 -6.60 -1.51
C GLU A 151 -3.08 -5.50 -1.00
N SER A 152 -2.26 -5.88 -0.03
CA SER A 152 -1.14 -5.08 0.46
C SER A 152 0.05 -5.22 -0.48
N LEU A 153 0.63 -4.09 -0.87
CA LEU A 153 1.90 -4.12 -1.58
C LEU A 153 3.00 -4.84 -0.78
N VAL A 154 3.04 -4.62 0.54
CA VAL A 154 4.11 -5.20 1.38
C VAL A 154 3.92 -6.70 1.58
N GLU A 155 2.69 -7.16 1.77
CA GLU A 155 2.36 -8.59 1.90
C GLU A 155 2.68 -9.31 0.57
N LEU A 156 2.21 -8.76 -0.56
CA LEU A 156 2.50 -9.30 -1.88
C LEU A 156 4.01 -9.41 -2.15
N LEU A 157 4.79 -8.37 -1.80
CA LEU A 157 6.24 -8.40 -1.95
C LEU A 157 6.90 -9.43 -1.02
N ALA A 158 6.39 -9.60 0.20
CA ALA A 158 6.91 -10.59 1.14
C ALA A 158 6.71 -12.02 0.62
N ASP A 159 5.54 -12.32 0.07
CA ASP A 159 5.22 -13.64 -0.50
C ASP A 159 6.06 -14.00 -1.73
N HIS A 160 6.60 -12.97 -2.41
CA HIS A 160 7.43 -13.14 -3.61
C HIS A 160 8.92 -12.86 -3.36
N LEU A 161 9.33 -12.64 -2.10
CA LEU A 161 10.74 -12.40 -1.78
C LEU A 161 11.59 -13.62 -2.16
N ILE A 162 12.73 -13.37 -2.79
CA ILE A 162 13.76 -14.39 -3.01
C ILE A 162 14.66 -14.38 -1.78
N GLU A 163 14.65 -15.47 -1.05
CA GLU A 163 15.51 -15.68 0.12
C GLU A 163 16.70 -16.55 -0.27
N ASP A 164 17.90 -16.03 -0.06
CA ASP A 164 19.14 -16.78 -0.34
C ASP A 164 19.42 -17.85 0.73
N GLU A 165 18.88 -17.67 1.95
CA GLU A 165 18.98 -18.63 3.06
C GLU A 165 17.65 -18.70 3.82
N PRO A 166 17.29 -19.86 4.42
CA PRO A 166 16.08 -19.98 5.23
C PRO A 166 16.14 -19.02 6.43
N HIS A 167 15.09 -18.23 6.61
CA HIS A 167 15.00 -17.27 7.69
C HIS A 167 15.06 -17.99 9.05
N PRO A 168 15.81 -17.49 10.06
CA PRO A 168 15.95 -18.17 11.36
C PRO A 168 14.61 -18.40 12.09
N PHE A 169 13.53 -17.72 11.68
CA PHE A 169 12.18 -17.96 12.20
C PHE A 169 11.36 -18.99 11.41
N ASP A 170 11.89 -19.54 10.29
CA ASP A 170 11.26 -20.64 9.55
C ASP A 170 11.37 -21.98 10.27
N ALA A 171 12.29 -22.10 11.24
CA ALA A 171 12.22 -23.16 12.23
C ALA A 171 10.92 -22.96 13.03
N LYS A 172 9.87 -23.70 12.66
CA LYS A 172 8.57 -23.68 13.36
C LYS A 172 8.83 -23.72 14.86
N PRO A 173 8.37 -22.74 15.64
CA PRO A 173 8.39 -22.89 17.07
C PRO A 173 7.56 -24.14 17.37
N HIS A 174 8.18 -25.16 17.92
CA HIS A 174 7.45 -26.24 18.56
C HIS A 174 6.64 -25.58 19.69
N LEU A 175 5.41 -25.19 19.39
CA LEU A 175 4.42 -24.99 20.43
C LEU A 175 4.31 -26.35 21.13
N ALA A 176 5.05 -26.48 22.22
CA ALA A 176 4.84 -27.56 23.15
C ALA A 176 3.39 -27.48 23.56
N THR A 177 2.58 -28.37 23.03
CA THR A 177 1.25 -28.65 23.57
C THR A 177 1.46 -29.25 24.95
N ASN A 178 1.58 -28.39 25.96
CA ASN A 178 1.39 -28.82 27.32
C ASN A 178 -0.12 -28.98 27.53
N VAL A 179 -0.55 -30.23 27.49
CA VAL A 179 -1.81 -30.70 28.03
C VAL A 179 -1.73 -30.65 29.55
#